data_3de877504a7f77a294f6b6b6d259b2f3
#
_entry.id   3de877504a7f77a294f6b6b6d259b2f3
#
_cell.length_a   1.000
_cell.length_b   1.000
_cell.length_c   1.000
_cell.angle_alpha   90.00
_cell.angle_beta   90.00
_cell.angle_gamma   90.00
#
_symmetry.space_group_name_H-M   'P 1'
#
loop_
_entity.id
_entity.type
_entity.pdbx_description
1 polymer ?
#
loop_
_entity_poly.entity_id
_entity_poly.type
_entity_poly.pdbx_seq_one_letter_code
_entity_poly.pdbx_strand_id
1 'polypeptide(L)'
;MRKSVWLACTLVALTPVVAFAQSSVTLYGLVDAGISYANNVAPKAGAIGGRKIQETSGVGVPSRWGLRGVEELGGGNTAVFVLENGFSVANGTMLQGSRLFGRQAYVGLANRQLGTVTLGRQYESVVDFVGPFVSSRQWGTQYGAHVGDIDNLYTTFRINNAVKYQSPTLSGITLGGLYAFSNQAAGPGGTGFANNRAWSVGGSYTHDAFSFGVGHFHLSNPSAGGTDGNNTSGAVVGDYSNPTAIFYTRPVTSHEVTAVGAAYALGAFTLGGAYTYAHLSYADHTSFSMSNYEANARYRFTPALVAGIAAIYSIGDVGGASSIANISDGPHPHWLQFNAGLIYSLSKRTDVYGALVYQKALNGALTAAIVNVGGPSGTNSRYQVATTVGVRHRF
;
A
#
# COMPACT_ATOMS: atom_id res chain seq x y z
N MET A 1 -71.23 -19.21 55.45
CA MET A 1 -70.88 -18.87 54.07
C MET A 1 -69.40 -18.56 54.05
N ARG A 2 -68.58 -19.52 53.63
CA ARG A 2 -67.10 -19.33 53.48
C ARG A 2 -66.81 -19.03 52.03
N LYS A 3 -66.23 -17.87 51.70
CA LYS A 3 -65.75 -17.50 50.37
C LYS A 3 -64.26 -17.91 50.22
N SER A 4 -64.00 -18.87 49.34
CA SER A 4 -62.64 -19.29 49.00
C SER A 4 -62.10 -18.35 47.93
N VAL A 5 -60.94 -17.69 48.22
CA VAL A 5 -60.20 -16.87 47.27
C VAL A 5 -59.16 -17.78 46.64
N TRP A 6 -59.22 -17.97 45.32
CA TRP A 6 -58.18 -18.64 44.51
C TRP A 6 -57.10 -17.63 44.11
N LEU A 7 -55.89 -17.82 44.59
CA LEU A 7 -54.71 -17.07 44.19
C LEU A 7 -54.12 -17.76 42.96
N ALA A 8 -54.26 -17.14 41.79
CA ALA A 8 -53.62 -17.59 40.56
C ALA A 8 -52.16 -17.07 40.53
N CYS A 9 -51.17 -17.93 40.76
CA CYS A 9 -49.75 -17.68 40.50
C CYS A 9 -49.45 -17.71 38.99
N THR A 10 -49.25 -16.55 38.39
CA THR A 10 -48.81 -16.46 37.01
C THR A 10 -47.26 -16.69 36.97
N LEU A 11 -46.86 -17.85 36.46
CA LEU A 11 -45.47 -18.22 36.20
C LEU A 11 -45.03 -17.46 34.97
N VAL A 12 -44.26 -16.37 35.11
CA VAL A 12 -43.60 -15.71 33.99
C VAL A 12 -42.38 -16.57 33.59
N ALA A 13 -42.51 -17.32 32.54
CA ALA A 13 -41.41 -18.06 31.90
C ALA A 13 -40.41 -17.02 31.30
N LEU A 14 -39.30 -16.79 31.99
CA LEU A 14 -38.14 -16.13 31.42
C LEU A 14 -37.52 -17.01 30.32
N THR A 15 -37.95 -16.83 29.09
CA THR A 15 -37.23 -17.40 27.95
C THR A 15 -35.90 -16.65 27.80
N PRO A 16 -34.75 -17.34 27.81
CA PRO A 16 -33.51 -16.70 27.47
C PRO A 16 -33.61 -16.20 26.03
N VAL A 17 -33.56 -14.90 25.84
CA VAL A 17 -33.37 -14.30 24.52
C VAL A 17 -31.91 -14.65 24.13
N VAL A 18 -31.80 -15.71 23.34
CA VAL A 18 -30.52 -16.04 22.67
C VAL A 18 -30.28 -14.89 21.70
N ALA A 19 -29.45 -13.94 22.10
CA ALA A 19 -28.93 -12.94 21.19
C ALA A 19 -28.08 -13.68 20.15
N PHE A 20 -28.66 -13.94 19.00
CA PHE A 20 -27.88 -14.43 17.86
C PHE A 20 -26.86 -13.34 17.52
N ALA A 21 -25.60 -13.62 17.79
CA ALA A 21 -24.49 -12.82 17.29
C ALA A 21 -24.67 -12.67 15.78
N GLN A 22 -24.90 -11.46 15.30
CA GLN A 22 -25.18 -11.21 13.90
C GLN A 22 -23.88 -11.28 13.11
N SER A 23 -23.54 -12.48 12.65
CA SER A 23 -22.42 -12.70 11.72
C SER A 23 -22.76 -12.06 10.39
N SER A 24 -21.85 -11.24 9.85
CA SER A 24 -22.02 -10.63 8.55
C SER A 24 -20.85 -10.93 7.63
N VAL A 25 -21.15 -11.33 6.40
CA VAL A 25 -20.18 -11.41 5.31
C VAL A 25 -20.58 -10.38 4.26
N THR A 26 -19.67 -9.49 3.95
CA THR A 26 -19.89 -8.41 2.98
C THR A 26 -19.01 -8.64 1.77
N LEU A 27 -19.63 -8.76 0.58
CA LEU A 27 -18.92 -8.59 -0.69
C LEU A 27 -18.70 -7.09 -0.92
N TYR A 28 -17.48 -6.73 -1.27
CA TYR A 28 -17.11 -5.35 -1.59
C TYR A 28 -16.12 -5.31 -2.73
N GLY A 29 -16.01 -4.16 -3.37
CA GLY A 29 -15.04 -4.01 -4.42
C GLY A 29 -14.98 -2.62 -5.06
N LEU A 30 -14.10 -2.53 -6.04
CA LEU A 30 -13.86 -1.34 -6.81
C LEU A 30 -13.36 -1.73 -8.20
N VAL A 31 -13.96 -1.13 -9.21
CA VAL A 31 -13.56 -1.24 -10.61
C VAL A 31 -13.06 0.14 -11.03
N ASP A 32 -11.84 0.20 -11.57
CA ASP A 32 -11.20 1.43 -12.03
C ASP A 32 -10.58 1.16 -13.40
N ALA A 33 -11.03 1.91 -14.41
CA ALA A 33 -10.54 1.83 -15.78
C ALA A 33 -10.34 3.24 -16.34
N GLY A 34 -9.33 3.41 -17.17
CA GLY A 34 -9.01 4.70 -17.75
C GLY A 34 -8.19 4.59 -19.03
N ILE A 35 -7.98 5.75 -19.64
CA ILE A 35 -7.06 5.92 -20.77
C ILE A 35 -5.90 6.75 -20.28
N SER A 36 -4.70 6.25 -20.52
CA SER A 36 -3.45 6.91 -20.13
C SER A 36 -2.60 7.22 -21.36
N TYR A 37 -1.93 8.36 -21.27
CA TYR A 37 -0.87 8.78 -22.17
C TYR A 37 0.44 8.91 -21.41
N ALA A 38 1.53 8.48 -21.99
CA ALA A 38 2.88 8.78 -21.53
C ALA A 38 3.81 9.05 -22.69
N ASN A 39 4.73 9.99 -22.47
CA ASN A 39 5.83 10.22 -23.41
C ASN A 39 7.07 9.43 -22.99
N ASN A 40 8.05 9.36 -23.87
CA ASN A 40 9.38 8.80 -23.61
C ASN A 40 9.36 7.38 -23.01
N VAL A 41 8.41 6.54 -23.43
CA VAL A 41 8.32 5.14 -23.02
C VAL A 41 9.20 4.30 -23.96
N ALA A 42 10.24 3.65 -23.41
CA ALA A 42 11.12 2.80 -24.18
C ALA A 42 10.44 1.44 -24.47
N PRO A 43 10.36 0.97 -25.73
CA PRO A 43 9.74 -0.32 -26.07
C PRO A 43 10.58 -1.50 -25.56
N LYS A 44 11.87 -1.31 -25.35
CA LYS A 44 12.83 -2.24 -24.74
C LYS A 44 13.99 -1.47 -24.14
N ALA A 45 14.76 -2.09 -23.28
CA ALA A 45 15.94 -1.48 -22.66
C ALA A 45 16.90 -0.92 -23.73
N GLY A 46 17.37 0.32 -23.53
CA GLY A 46 18.27 1.03 -24.43
C GLY A 46 17.65 1.57 -25.73
N ALA A 47 16.37 1.36 -25.99
CA ALA A 47 15.69 1.92 -27.16
C ALA A 47 15.28 3.37 -26.93
N ILE A 48 15.16 4.14 -28.03
CA ILE A 48 14.61 5.50 -27.97
C ILE A 48 13.14 5.42 -27.54
N GLY A 49 12.78 6.21 -26.53
CA GLY A 49 11.40 6.27 -26.00
C GLY A 49 10.47 7.01 -26.95
N GLY A 50 9.24 6.52 -27.04
CA GLY A 50 8.15 7.09 -27.80
C GLY A 50 6.94 7.45 -26.95
N ARG A 51 5.88 7.92 -27.57
CA ARG A 51 4.58 8.10 -26.93
C ARG A 51 3.86 6.76 -26.80
N LYS A 52 3.17 6.56 -25.69
CA LYS A 52 2.30 5.41 -25.44
C LYS A 52 0.91 5.90 -25.05
N ILE A 53 -0.11 5.40 -25.73
CA ILE A 53 -1.51 5.56 -25.36
C ILE A 53 -2.04 4.17 -25.10
N GLN A 54 -2.72 3.99 -23.96
CA GLN A 54 -3.21 2.66 -23.58
C GLN A 54 -4.46 2.78 -22.72
N GLU A 55 -5.33 1.78 -22.83
CA GLU A 55 -6.29 1.50 -21.76
C GLU A 55 -5.54 1.02 -20.52
N THR A 56 -5.97 1.44 -19.37
CA THR A 56 -5.35 1.11 -18.09
C THR A 56 -6.38 0.67 -17.06
N SER A 57 -5.98 -0.27 -16.23
CA SER A 57 -6.78 -0.75 -15.12
C SER A 57 -6.15 -0.33 -13.80
N GLY A 58 -6.94 0.29 -12.93
CA GLY A 58 -6.52 0.56 -11.57
C GLY A 58 -5.46 1.64 -11.39
N VAL A 59 -5.33 2.57 -12.33
CA VAL A 59 -4.37 3.69 -12.22
C VAL A 59 -4.79 4.68 -11.16
N GLY A 60 -6.09 5.01 -11.07
CA GLY A 60 -6.61 5.86 -10.02
C GLY A 60 -6.55 5.16 -8.66
N VAL A 61 -7.11 3.97 -8.60
CA VAL A 61 -7.03 3.07 -7.43
C VAL A 61 -7.07 1.62 -7.93
N PRO A 62 -6.16 0.73 -7.52
CA PRO A 62 -6.13 -0.65 -8.01
C PRO A 62 -7.47 -1.37 -7.90
N SER A 63 -7.97 -1.90 -9.05
CA SER A 63 -9.21 -2.66 -9.13
C SER A 63 -9.14 -3.91 -8.27
N ARG A 64 -10.21 -4.18 -7.51
CA ARG A 64 -10.26 -5.27 -6.55
C ARG A 64 -11.69 -5.69 -6.25
N TRP A 65 -11.83 -6.92 -5.77
CA TRP A 65 -13.02 -7.39 -5.08
C TRP A 65 -12.62 -8.23 -3.88
N GLY A 66 -13.48 -8.36 -2.89
CA GLY A 66 -13.16 -9.12 -1.71
C GLY A 66 -14.38 -9.44 -0.85
N LEU A 67 -14.14 -10.33 0.08
CA LEU A 67 -15.06 -10.69 1.16
C LEU A 67 -14.45 -10.22 2.47
N ARG A 68 -15.25 -9.59 3.31
CA ARG A 68 -14.92 -9.33 4.71
C ARG A 68 -16.00 -9.87 5.60
N GLY A 69 -15.59 -10.53 6.68
CA GLY A 69 -16.52 -11.08 7.65
C GLY A 69 -16.26 -10.56 9.04
N VAL A 70 -17.34 -10.42 9.80
CA VAL A 70 -17.33 -10.04 11.21
C VAL A 70 -18.30 -10.95 11.92
N GLU A 71 -17.84 -11.56 13.02
CA GLU A 71 -18.64 -12.42 13.91
C GLU A 71 -18.45 -11.96 15.36
N GLU A 72 -19.53 -11.56 16.01
CA GLU A 72 -19.50 -11.19 17.43
C GLU A 72 -19.41 -12.45 18.30
N LEU A 73 -18.35 -12.58 19.07
CA LEU A 73 -18.09 -13.74 19.95
C LEU A 73 -18.59 -13.51 21.39
N GLY A 74 -19.13 -12.33 21.68
CA GLY A 74 -19.52 -11.93 23.03
C GLY A 74 -18.37 -11.32 23.82
N GLY A 75 -18.70 -10.67 24.95
CA GLY A 75 -17.70 -10.03 25.82
C GLY A 75 -16.86 -8.93 25.16
N GLY A 76 -17.34 -8.34 24.07
CA GLY A 76 -16.56 -7.33 23.30
C GLY A 76 -15.53 -7.93 22.35
N ASN A 77 -15.53 -9.25 22.20
CA ASN A 77 -14.64 -9.96 21.26
C ASN A 77 -15.34 -10.18 19.93
N THR A 78 -14.57 -10.11 18.85
CA THR A 78 -15.06 -10.26 17.48
C THR A 78 -14.04 -11.08 16.67
N ALA A 79 -14.49 -12.08 15.92
CA ALA A 79 -13.68 -12.69 14.87
C ALA A 79 -13.82 -11.87 13.59
N VAL A 80 -12.70 -11.66 12.88
CA VAL A 80 -12.66 -10.89 11.64
C VAL A 80 -11.87 -11.63 10.57
N PHE A 81 -12.28 -11.50 9.30
CA PHE A 81 -11.46 -11.93 8.19
C PHE A 81 -11.58 -10.99 6.99
N VAL A 82 -10.56 -10.97 6.14
CA VAL A 82 -10.55 -10.32 4.84
C VAL A 82 -9.87 -11.22 3.82
N LEU A 83 -10.54 -11.39 2.67
CA LEU A 83 -10.00 -12.04 1.48
C LEU A 83 -10.17 -11.07 0.31
N GLU A 84 -9.08 -10.50 -0.21
CA GLU A 84 -9.11 -9.44 -1.24
C GLU A 84 -8.26 -9.81 -2.46
N ASN A 85 -8.90 -9.87 -3.62
CA ASN A 85 -8.29 -10.08 -4.92
C ASN A 85 -7.99 -8.74 -5.61
N GLY A 86 -6.86 -8.63 -6.29
CA GLY A 86 -6.59 -7.56 -7.25
C GLY A 86 -6.67 -8.10 -8.68
N PHE A 87 -7.32 -7.39 -9.56
CA PHE A 87 -7.47 -7.81 -10.95
C PHE A 87 -7.32 -6.66 -11.95
N SER A 88 -7.06 -7.01 -13.19
CA SER A 88 -7.04 -6.06 -14.30
C SER A 88 -8.39 -6.06 -15.00
N VAL A 89 -9.02 -4.89 -15.11
CA VAL A 89 -10.26 -4.71 -15.89
C VAL A 89 -9.99 -4.87 -17.38
N ALA A 90 -8.80 -4.47 -17.84
CA ALA A 90 -8.46 -4.48 -19.26
C ALA A 90 -8.41 -5.89 -19.89
N ASN A 91 -8.12 -6.92 -19.10
CA ASN A 91 -7.97 -8.29 -19.61
C ASN A 91 -8.44 -9.41 -18.67
N GLY A 92 -9.00 -9.06 -17.50
CA GLY A 92 -9.56 -10.02 -16.55
C GLY A 92 -8.51 -10.82 -15.73
N THR A 93 -7.21 -10.55 -15.86
CA THR A 93 -6.17 -11.31 -15.16
C THR A 93 -6.09 -10.94 -13.69
N MET A 94 -5.72 -11.91 -12.84
CA MET A 94 -5.36 -11.67 -11.44
C MET A 94 -3.99 -10.99 -11.36
N LEU A 95 -3.87 -10.06 -10.41
CA LEU A 95 -2.63 -9.33 -10.14
C LEU A 95 -1.87 -9.95 -8.94
N GLN A 96 -0.80 -9.26 -8.47
CA GLN A 96 0.04 -9.66 -7.33
C GLN A 96 0.59 -11.10 -7.45
N GLY A 97 1.17 -11.42 -8.62
CA GLY A 97 1.73 -12.74 -8.89
C GLY A 97 0.67 -13.81 -9.13
N SER A 98 -0.45 -13.45 -9.78
CA SER A 98 -1.57 -14.33 -10.15
C SER A 98 -2.25 -15.01 -8.94
N ARG A 99 -2.23 -14.38 -7.77
CA ARG A 99 -2.87 -14.90 -6.56
C ARG A 99 -4.35 -14.55 -6.53
N LEU A 100 -5.20 -15.53 -6.15
CA LEU A 100 -6.64 -15.30 -5.95
C LEU A 100 -6.93 -14.22 -4.89
N PHE A 101 -6.19 -14.22 -3.79
CA PHE A 101 -6.28 -13.20 -2.74
C PHE A 101 -4.93 -12.48 -2.56
N GLY A 102 -4.44 -11.92 -3.67
CA GLY A 102 -3.11 -11.33 -3.74
C GLY A 102 -2.95 -10.00 -3.00
N ARG A 103 -4.05 -9.33 -2.63
CA ARG A 103 -3.98 -8.06 -1.90
C ARG A 103 -3.97 -8.27 -0.40
N GLN A 104 -4.97 -8.97 0.13
CA GLN A 104 -5.05 -9.31 1.55
C GLN A 104 -5.73 -10.68 1.70
N ALA A 105 -5.23 -11.48 2.65
CA ALA A 105 -5.81 -12.76 3.03
C ALA A 105 -5.46 -13.01 4.49
N TYR A 106 -6.35 -12.67 5.41
CA TYR A 106 -6.11 -12.82 6.84
C TYR A 106 -7.39 -13.13 7.63
N VAL A 107 -7.18 -13.72 8.80
CA VAL A 107 -8.18 -13.92 9.86
C VAL A 107 -7.62 -13.37 11.17
N GLY A 108 -8.48 -12.96 12.09
CA GLY A 108 -8.02 -12.45 13.37
C GLY A 108 -9.10 -12.32 14.42
N LEU A 109 -8.67 -11.86 15.58
CA LEU A 109 -9.51 -11.53 16.72
C LEU A 109 -9.37 -10.05 17.06
N ALA A 110 -10.48 -9.40 17.27
CA ALA A 110 -10.55 -8.01 17.71
C ALA A 110 -11.25 -7.91 19.06
N ASN A 111 -10.79 -6.98 19.88
CA ASN A 111 -11.45 -6.61 21.13
C ASN A 111 -11.39 -5.09 21.26
N ARG A 112 -12.49 -4.48 21.67
CA ARG A 112 -12.61 -3.01 21.73
C ARG A 112 -11.61 -2.35 22.68
N GLN A 113 -11.15 -3.05 23.71
CA GLN A 113 -10.21 -2.54 24.72
C GLN A 113 -8.78 -2.99 24.48
N LEU A 114 -8.59 -4.17 23.86
CA LEU A 114 -7.28 -4.79 23.69
C LEU A 114 -6.70 -4.61 22.29
N GLY A 115 -7.52 -4.19 21.30
CA GLY A 115 -7.09 -4.04 19.91
C GLY A 115 -7.35 -5.29 19.07
N THR A 116 -6.62 -5.42 17.98
CA THR A 116 -6.84 -6.45 16.97
C THR A 116 -5.55 -7.19 16.68
N VAL A 117 -5.61 -8.53 16.66
CA VAL A 117 -4.53 -9.40 16.17
C VAL A 117 -5.02 -10.13 14.94
N THR A 118 -4.24 -10.07 13.86
CA THR A 118 -4.55 -10.73 12.58
C THR A 118 -3.38 -11.58 12.11
N LEU A 119 -3.69 -12.70 11.43
CA LEU A 119 -2.74 -13.65 10.87
C LEU A 119 -3.00 -13.81 9.38
N GLY A 120 -1.94 -13.69 8.56
CA GLY A 120 -2.02 -13.90 7.11
C GLY A 120 -1.31 -12.80 6.30
N ARG A 121 -1.71 -12.68 5.03
CA ARG A 121 -1.14 -11.71 4.09
C ARG A 121 -1.80 -10.34 4.25
N GLN A 122 -0.99 -9.30 4.50
CA GLN A 122 -1.49 -7.95 4.82
C GLN A 122 -0.43 -6.86 4.58
N TYR A 123 -0.79 -5.60 4.81
CA TYR A 123 0.11 -4.46 4.71
C TYR A 123 0.92 -4.28 5.99
N GLU A 124 2.13 -3.71 5.84
CA GLU A 124 3.02 -3.35 6.94
C GLU A 124 2.74 -1.93 7.47
N SER A 125 3.42 -1.55 8.56
CA SER A 125 3.08 -0.34 9.34
C SER A 125 3.36 0.98 8.60
N VAL A 126 4.36 1.06 7.71
CA VAL A 126 4.64 2.29 6.93
C VAL A 126 3.45 2.59 6.00
N VAL A 127 2.93 1.54 5.32
CA VAL A 127 1.73 1.64 4.48
C VAL A 127 0.52 2.08 5.28
N ASP A 128 0.30 1.50 6.46
CA ASP A 128 -0.89 1.77 7.25
C ASP A 128 -0.90 3.18 7.85
N PHE A 129 0.23 3.60 8.41
CA PHE A 129 0.30 4.82 9.22
C PHE A 129 0.80 6.05 8.43
N VAL A 130 1.62 5.87 7.39
CA VAL A 130 2.16 6.99 6.60
C VAL A 130 1.51 7.10 5.22
N GLY A 131 1.11 5.99 4.62
CA GLY A 131 0.44 5.97 3.31
C GLY A 131 -0.71 6.96 3.14
N PRO A 132 -1.56 7.25 4.13
CA PRO A 132 -2.63 8.23 4.01
C PRO A 132 -2.17 9.67 3.68
N PHE A 133 -0.90 10.02 3.92
CA PHE A 133 -0.39 11.37 3.77
C PHE A 133 0.22 11.65 2.38
N VAL A 134 0.49 10.62 1.55
CA VAL A 134 1.04 10.81 0.22
C VAL A 134 -0.04 11.02 -0.84
N SER A 135 0.26 11.88 -1.82
CA SER A 135 -0.66 12.25 -2.90
C SER A 135 -1.11 11.06 -3.75
N SER A 136 -0.20 10.11 -3.99
CA SER A 136 -0.46 8.90 -4.79
C SER A 136 -1.61 8.04 -4.25
N ARG A 137 -1.82 8.02 -2.94
CA ARG A 137 -2.92 7.28 -2.30
C ARG A 137 -4.21 8.09 -2.12
N GLN A 138 -4.18 9.36 -2.46
CA GLN A 138 -5.32 10.26 -2.35
C GLN A 138 -5.94 10.56 -3.71
N TRP A 139 -5.26 11.35 -4.52
CA TRP A 139 -5.72 11.87 -5.81
C TRP A 139 -4.66 11.80 -6.92
N GLY A 140 -3.39 11.57 -6.55
CA GLY A 140 -2.24 11.60 -7.46
C GLY A 140 -2.09 10.37 -8.35
N THR A 141 -2.90 9.31 -8.13
CA THR A 141 -2.86 8.04 -8.83
C THR A 141 -1.54 7.26 -8.63
N GLN A 142 -1.43 6.05 -9.19
CA GLN A 142 -0.18 5.29 -9.11
C GLN A 142 1.01 5.98 -9.79
N TYR A 143 0.75 6.80 -10.81
CA TYR A 143 1.83 7.54 -11.49
C TYR A 143 2.47 8.59 -10.57
N GLY A 144 1.72 9.08 -9.59
CA GLY A 144 2.19 10.03 -8.59
C GLY A 144 2.96 9.41 -7.41
N ALA A 145 3.21 8.10 -7.40
CA ALA A 145 4.02 7.45 -6.38
C ALA A 145 5.48 7.93 -6.40
N HIS A 146 6.17 7.80 -5.28
CA HIS A 146 7.60 8.05 -5.20
C HIS A 146 8.37 7.15 -6.17
N VAL A 147 9.56 7.58 -6.57
CA VAL A 147 10.36 6.88 -7.58
C VAL A 147 10.53 5.41 -7.20
N GLY A 148 10.11 4.52 -8.11
CA GLY A 148 10.16 3.07 -7.92
C GLY A 148 9.23 2.51 -6.85
N ASP A 149 8.44 3.33 -6.16
CA ASP A 149 7.70 2.94 -4.94
C ASP A 149 8.61 2.20 -3.95
N ILE A 150 9.87 2.67 -3.85
CA ILE A 150 10.92 2.05 -3.03
C ILE A 150 10.54 2.01 -1.54
N ASP A 151 9.70 2.93 -1.11
CA ASP A 151 9.17 3.02 0.25
C ASP A 151 7.84 2.28 0.45
N ASN A 152 7.35 1.59 -0.59
CA ASN A 152 6.11 0.81 -0.61
C ASN A 152 4.83 1.60 -0.24
N LEU A 153 4.87 2.93 -0.22
CA LEU A 153 3.70 3.73 0.17
C LEU A 153 2.52 3.57 -0.79
N TYR A 154 2.77 3.29 -2.08
CA TYR A 154 1.71 2.94 -3.04
C TYR A 154 1.32 1.46 -3.00
N THR A 155 1.95 0.65 -2.13
CA THR A 155 1.61 -0.77 -1.93
C THR A 155 1.97 -1.67 -3.11
N THR A 156 3.19 -1.56 -3.63
CA THR A 156 3.69 -2.45 -4.69
C THR A 156 3.72 -3.90 -4.22
N PHE A 157 4.15 -4.15 -2.96
CA PHE A 157 4.16 -5.48 -2.37
C PHE A 157 3.39 -5.55 -1.04
N ARG A 158 3.10 -6.76 -0.57
CA ARG A 158 2.43 -7.10 0.70
C ARG A 158 3.24 -8.15 1.41
N ILE A 159 3.03 -8.24 2.72
CA ILE A 159 3.75 -9.14 3.60
C ILE A 159 2.92 -10.41 3.82
N ASN A 160 3.51 -11.57 3.50
CA ASN A 160 2.95 -12.89 3.76
C ASN A 160 3.32 -13.39 5.17
N ASN A 161 2.67 -14.46 5.62
CA ASN A 161 3.01 -15.20 6.84
C ASN A 161 3.13 -14.31 8.07
N ALA A 162 2.32 -13.27 8.14
CA ALA A 162 2.43 -12.21 9.13
C ALA A 162 1.45 -12.40 10.29
N VAL A 163 1.94 -12.08 11.48
CA VAL A 163 1.14 -11.75 12.66
C VAL A 163 1.20 -10.23 12.81
N LYS A 164 0.05 -9.58 12.90
CA LYS A 164 -0.06 -8.13 13.03
C LYS A 164 -0.94 -7.77 14.20
N TYR A 165 -0.51 -6.80 14.97
CA TYR A 165 -1.29 -6.18 16.05
C TYR A 165 -1.57 -4.73 15.74
N GLN A 166 -2.77 -4.28 16.08
CA GLN A 166 -3.16 -2.87 16.07
C GLN A 166 -3.92 -2.55 17.37
N SER A 167 -3.48 -1.53 18.08
CA SER A 167 -4.14 -1.07 19.31
C SER A 167 -5.51 -0.45 19.04
N PRO A 168 -6.36 -0.34 20.05
CA PRO A 168 -7.45 0.62 20.01
C PRO A 168 -6.91 2.06 19.85
N THR A 169 -7.74 2.95 19.34
CA THR A 169 -7.40 4.38 19.33
C THR A 169 -7.67 4.96 20.72
N LEU A 170 -6.62 5.43 21.40
CA LEU A 170 -6.68 6.02 22.73
C LEU A 170 -6.24 7.49 22.66
N SER A 171 -7.13 8.41 22.97
CA SER A 171 -6.87 9.86 22.88
C SER A 171 -6.28 10.31 21.53
N GLY A 172 -6.76 9.71 20.43
CA GLY A 172 -6.30 10.00 19.08
C GLY A 172 -5.07 9.20 18.65
N ILE A 173 -4.42 8.44 19.53
CA ILE A 173 -3.22 7.63 19.24
C ILE A 173 -3.64 6.20 18.89
N THR A 174 -3.11 5.68 17.77
CA THR A 174 -3.18 4.27 17.38
C THR A 174 -1.76 3.77 17.14
N LEU A 175 -1.41 2.61 17.70
CA LEU A 175 -0.12 1.96 17.54
C LEU A 175 -0.31 0.61 16.83
N GLY A 176 0.72 0.14 16.12
CA GLY A 176 0.67 -1.16 15.47
C GLY A 176 2.04 -1.71 15.16
N GLY A 177 2.07 -3.01 14.90
CA GLY A 177 3.28 -3.70 14.50
C GLY A 177 2.96 -5.02 13.82
N LEU A 178 3.91 -5.50 13.03
CA LEU A 178 3.81 -6.73 12.29
C LEU A 178 5.13 -7.50 12.40
N TYR A 179 5.02 -8.81 12.49
CA TYR A 179 6.13 -9.74 12.30
C TYR A 179 5.73 -10.80 11.29
N ALA A 180 6.61 -11.09 10.32
CA ALA A 180 6.38 -12.09 9.29
C ALA A 180 7.48 -13.16 9.31
N PHE A 181 7.05 -14.42 9.30
CA PHE A 181 7.91 -15.58 9.34
C PHE A 181 8.44 -15.93 7.96
N SER A 182 9.65 -16.48 7.92
CA SER A 182 10.25 -17.00 6.69
C SER A 182 9.56 -18.26 6.17
N ASN A 183 8.93 -19.04 7.04
CA ASN A 183 8.38 -20.37 6.74
C ASN A 183 9.39 -21.32 6.06
N GLN A 184 10.67 -21.15 6.35
CA GLN A 184 11.75 -21.92 5.76
C GLN A 184 12.42 -22.77 6.83
N ALA A 185 12.73 -24.04 6.49
CA ALA A 185 13.44 -24.94 7.38
C ALA A 185 14.90 -24.49 7.59
N ALA A 186 15.41 -24.68 8.80
CA ALA A 186 16.85 -24.59 9.08
C ALA A 186 17.52 -25.94 8.79
N GLY A 187 18.82 -25.91 8.44
CA GLY A 187 19.62 -27.09 8.23
C GLY A 187 20.21 -27.19 6.82
N PRO A 188 20.87 -28.31 6.47
CA PRO A 188 21.49 -28.51 5.17
C PRO A 188 20.46 -28.36 4.04
N GLY A 189 20.68 -27.40 3.14
CA GLY A 189 19.77 -27.06 2.02
C GLY A 189 18.59 -26.14 2.37
N GLY A 190 18.37 -25.83 3.67
CA GLY A 190 17.37 -24.84 4.08
C GLY A 190 17.97 -23.45 4.27
N THR A 191 17.23 -22.40 3.93
CA THR A 191 17.68 -21.02 4.13
C THR A 191 17.47 -20.53 5.56
N GLY A 192 16.66 -21.24 6.35
CA GLY A 192 16.44 -21.02 7.77
C GLY A 192 15.56 -19.83 8.12
N PHE A 193 15.26 -19.69 9.40
CA PHE A 193 14.35 -18.70 9.95
C PHE A 193 14.77 -17.24 9.68
N ALA A 194 16.07 -16.98 9.46
CA ALA A 194 16.59 -15.62 9.32
C ALA A 194 16.34 -14.98 7.94
N ASN A 195 16.03 -15.79 6.93
CA ASN A 195 15.91 -15.35 5.55
C ASN A 195 14.46 -15.08 5.16
N ASN A 196 14.23 -14.04 4.36
CA ASN A 196 12.93 -13.61 3.87
C ASN A 196 11.89 -13.48 4.99
N ARG A 197 12.26 -12.77 6.04
CA ARG A 197 11.40 -12.39 7.16
C ARG A 197 11.28 -10.89 7.25
N ALA A 198 10.18 -10.40 7.82
CA ALA A 198 9.96 -8.97 7.96
C ALA A 198 9.44 -8.62 9.35
N TRP A 199 9.66 -7.38 9.76
CA TRP A 199 8.96 -6.77 10.88
C TRP A 199 8.69 -5.30 10.58
N SER A 200 7.66 -4.77 11.19
CA SER A 200 7.36 -3.34 11.14
C SER A 200 6.70 -2.87 12.41
N VAL A 201 6.88 -1.58 12.71
CA VAL A 201 6.21 -0.89 13.81
C VAL A 201 5.79 0.49 13.34
N GLY A 202 4.74 1.03 13.92
CA GLY A 202 4.31 2.38 13.58
C GLY A 202 3.17 2.85 14.47
N GLY A 203 2.75 4.08 14.22
CA GLY A 203 1.63 4.68 14.90
C GLY A 203 1.13 5.93 14.21
N SER A 204 -0.07 6.32 14.57
CA SER A 204 -0.70 7.56 14.13
C SER A 204 -1.28 8.33 15.29
N TYR A 205 -1.37 9.64 15.10
CA TYR A 205 -2.06 10.56 16.00
C TYR A 205 -3.01 11.43 15.19
N THR A 206 -4.25 11.59 15.68
CA THR A 206 -5.24 12.48 15.07
C THR A 206 -5.92 13.27 16.18
N HIS A 207 -5.88 14.59 16.06
CA HIS A 207 -6.55 15.51 16.96
C HIS A 207 -7.07 16.70 16.16
N ASP A 208 -8.38 16.91 16.18
CA ASP A 208 -9.07 17.95 15.42
C ASP A 208 -8.64 17.96 13.93
N ALA A 209 -8.04 19.06 13.49
CA ALA A 209 -7.58 19.27 12.13
C ALA A 209 -6.22 18.62 11.82
N PHE A 210 -5.46 18.21 12.83
CA PHE A 210 -4.11 17.67 12.69
C PHE A 210 -4.10 16.16 12.68
N SER A 211 -3.35 15.59 11.73
CA SER A 211 -3.05 14.15 11.67
C SER A 211 -1.57 13.94 11.42
N PHE A 212 -1.00 12.94 12.07
CA PHE A 212 0.41 12.55 11.99
C PHE A 212 0.53 11.03 11.94
N GLY A 213 1.53 10.52 11.25
CA GLY A 213 1.87 9.11 11.20
C GLY A 213 3.35 8.89 11.09
N VAL A 214 3.81 7.81 11.70
CA VAL A 214 5.20 7.34 11.63
C VAL A 214 5.22 5.83 11.49
N GLY A 215 6.19 5.31 10.74
CA GLY A 215 6.37 3.87 10.57
C GLY A 215 7.80 3.51 10.24
N HIS A 216 8.18 2.29 10.63
CA HIS A 216 9.42 1.66 10.23
C HIS A 216 9.14 0.23 9.78
N PHE A 217 9.81 -0.19 8.72
CA PHE A 217 9.73 -1.52 8.13
C PHE A 217 11.13 -2.05 7.86
N HIS A 218 11.34 -3.32 8.15
CA HIS A 218 12.58 -4.03 7.86
C HIS A 218 12.27 -5.39 7.24
N LEU A 219 12.94 -5.69 6.14
CA LEU A 219 12.83 -6.96 5.41
C LEU A 219 14.21 -7.55 5.21
N SER A 220 14.45 -8.73 5.76
CA SER A 220 15.72 -9.45 5.71
C SER A 220 15.75 -10.44 4.55
N ASN A 221 16.78 -10.42 3.72
CA ASN A 221 17.05 -11.35 2.63
C ASN A 221 15.81 -11.68 1.76
N PRO A 222 15.11 -10.69 1.19
CA PRO A 222 13.93 -10.93 0.37
C PRO A 222 14.19 -11.79 -0.87
N SER A 223 15.43 -11.82 -1.35
CA SER A 223 15.86 -12.62 -2.50
C SER A 223 16.15 -14.08 -2.16
N ALA A 224 16.21 -14.45 -0.87
CA ALA A 224 16.36 -15.82 -0.42
C ALA A 224 15.00 -16.53 -0.41
N GLY A 225 14.39 -16.71 -1.57
CA GLY A 225 13.16 -17.48 -1.73
C GLY A 225 13.40 -18.97 -1.56
N GLY A 226 12.49 -19.67 -0.85
CA GLY A 226 12.47 -21.12 -0.86
C GLY A 226 12.14 -21.67 -2.24
N THR A 227 12.69 -22.81 -2.57
CA THR A 227 12.49 -23.51 -3.84
C THR A 227 11.25 -24.42 -3.83
N ASP A 228 10.35 -24.25 -2.85
CA ASP A 228 9.19 -25.14 -2.63
C ASP A 228 8.09 -25.05 -3.70
N GLY A 229 8.25 -24.20 -4.70
CA GLY A 229 7.33 -24.07 -5.84
C GLY A 229 5.94 -23.51 -5.49
N ASN A 230 5.60 -23.37 -4.22
CA ASN A 230 4.26 -23.00 -3.76
C ASN A 230 4.08 -21.53 -3.43
N ASN A 231 5.12 -20.69 -3.60
CA ASN A 231 5.10 -19.26 -3.25
C ASN A 231 4.67 -18.97 -1.80
N THR A 232 4.88 -19.92 -0.88
CA THR A 232 4.52 -19.80 0.54
C THR A 232 5.69 -19.46 1.43
N SER A 233 6.91 -19.60 0.94
CA SER A 233 8.15 -19.40 1.70
C SER A 233 8.55 -17.95 1.71
N GLY A 234 8.44 -17.31 2.88
CA GLY A 234 8.96 -15.98 3.13
C GLY A 234 7.92 -14.87 3.23
N ALA A 235 8.38 -13.77 3.78
CA ALA A 235 7.59 -12.56 3.98
C ALA A 235 7.18 -11.90 2.66
N VAL A 236 7.98 -12.01 1.61
CA VAL A 236 7.69 -11.47 0.28
C VAL A 236 8.01 -12.48 -0.81
N VAL A 237 7.16 -12.60 -1.80
CA VAL A 237 7.34 -13.47 -2.98
C VAL A 237 6.53 -12.93 -4.15
N GLY A 238 7.13 -12.88 -5.33
CA GLY A 238 6.46 -12.63 -6.63
C GLY A 238 6.10 -11.17 -6.91
N ASP A 239 5.58 -10.44 -5.96
CA ASP A 239 5.23 -9.02 -6.11
C ASP A 239 6.31 -8.04 -5.59
N TYR A 240 7.41 -8.56 -5.05
CA TYR A 240 8.51 -7.73 -4.50
C TYR A 240 9.50 -7.21 -5.57
N SER A 241 9.40 -7.59 -6.81
CA SER A 241 10.40 -7.28 -7.85
C SER A 241 10.50 -5.80 -8.24
N ASN A 242 9.47 -5.01 -8.02
CA ASN A 242 9.36 -3.65 -8.57
C ASN A 242 10.33 -2.63 -7.93
N PRO A 243 10.52 -2.59 -6.61
CA PRO A 243 11.43 -1.61 -6.00
C PRO A 243 12.89 -1.79 -6.41
N THR A 244 13.29 -3.02 -6.76
CA THR A 244 14.68 -3.36 -7.06
C THR A 244 15.02 -3.26 -8.54
N ALA A 245 14.05 -3.46 -9.43
CA ALA A 245 14.27 -3.50 -10.88
C ALA A 245 14.71 -2.14 -11.48
N ILE A 246 14.38 -1.03 -10.83
CA ILE A 246 14.72 0.33 -11.30
C ILE A 246 16.13 0.74 -10.88
N PHE A 247 16.60 0.28 -9.72
CA PHE A 247 17.82 0.76 -9.11
C PHE A 247 18.99 -0.17 -9.31
N TYR A 248 18.79 -1.49 -9.12
CA TYR A 248 19.87 -2.45 -9.20
C TYR A 248 19.34 -3.89 -9.37
N THR A 249 20.00 -4.69 -10.21
CA THR A 249 19.56 -6.06 -10.53
C THR A 249 20.18 -7.14 -9.65
N ARG A 250 20.94 -6.77 -8.62
CA ARG A 250 21.57 -7.73 -7.70
C ARG A 250 20.57 -8.20 -6.64
N PRO A 251 20.75 -9.40 -6.07
CA PRO A 251 19.92 -9.88 -4.97
C PRO A 251 19.99 -8.92 -3.78
N VAL A 252 18.82 -8.52 -3.28
CA VAL A 252 18.68 -7.68 -2.09
C VAL A 252 18.85 -8.54 -0.85
N THR A 253 19.68 -8.11 0.10
CA THR A 253 19.89 -8.75 1.40
C THR A 253 19.17 -8.04 2.53
N SER A 254 18.90 -6.74 2.40
CA SER A 254 18.07 -5.97 3.33
C SER A 254 17.31 -4.88 2.60
N HIS A 255 16.06 -4.65 3.01
CA HIS A 255 15.27 -3.50 2.60
C HIS A 255 14.63 -2.87 3.84
N GLU A 256 14.98 -1.63 4.11
CA GLU A 256 14.51 -0.86 5.25
C GLU A 256 13.79 0.39 4.78
N VAL A 257 12.70 0.75 5.46
CA VAL A 257 11.96 1.98 5.20
C VAL A 257 11.60 2.63 6.53
N THR A 258 11.97 3.89 6.70
CA THR A 258 11.51 4.75 7.79
C THR A 258 10.74 5.91 7.18
N ALA A 259 9.54 6.17 7.68
CA ALA A 259 8.70 7.21 7.11
C ALA A 259 7.94 7.97 8.19
N VAL A 260 7.69 9.25 7.90
CA VAL A 260 6.80 10.12 8.68
C VAL A 260 5.89 10.88 7.71
N GLY A 261 4.68 11.18 8.15
CA GLY A 261 3.75 11.98 7.37
C GLY A 261 2.85 12.80 8.28
N ALA A 262 2.40 13.94 7.79
CA ALA A 262 1.46 14.78 8.51
C ALA A 262 0.48 15.47 7.55
N ALA A 263 -0.68 15.85 8.09
CA ALA A 263 -1.65 16.67 7.38
C ALA A 263 -2.38 17.60 8.34
N TYR A 264 -2.79 18.76 7.81
CA TYR A 264 -3.60 19.74 8.52
C TYR A 264 -4.78 20.19 7.67
N ALA A 265 -6.00 20.07 8.20
CA ALA A 265 -7.23 20.48 7.52
C ALA A 265 -7.58 21.93 7.88
N LEU A 266 -7.67 22.78 6.86
CA LEU A 266 -8.01 24.21 6.95
C LEU A 266 -9.29 24.49 6.16
N GLY A 267 -10.43 24.13 6.72
CA GLY A 267 -11.72 24.25 6.03
C GLY A 267 -11.77 23.37 4.78
N ALA A 268 -11.81 23.99 3.59
CA ALA A 268 -11.82 23.27 2.31
C ALA A 268 -10.42 22.79 1.87
N PHE A 269 -9.34 23.36 2.44
CA PHE A 269 -7.96 22.96 2.19
C PHE A 269 -7.54 21.82 3.11
N THR A 270 -6.68 20.94 2.61
CA THR A 270 -5.85 20.05 3.41
C THR A 270 -4.42 20.20 2.90
N LEU A 271 -3.53 20.61 3.76
CA LEU A 271 -2.09 20.63 3.51
C LEU A 271 -1.48 19.37 4.09
N GLY A 272 -0.60 18.72 3.37
CA GLY A 272 0.02 17.48 3.82
C GLY A 272 1.41 17.31 3.26
N GLY A 273 2.11 16.29 3.77
CA GLY A 273 3.41 15.91 3.28
C GLY A 273 3.92 14.66 3.96
N ALA A 274 4.98 14.12 3.39
CA ALA A 274 5.67 12.96 3.92
C ALA A 274 7.17 13.07 3.68
N TYR A 275 7.93 12.50 4.58
CA TYR A 275 9.34 12.18 4.39
C TYR A 275 9.50 10.67 4.51
N THR A 276 10.24 10.07 3.56
CA THR A 276 10.62 8.66 3.64
C THR A 276 12.11 8.50 3.39
N TYR A 277 12.69 7.55 4.11
CA TYR A 277 14.04 7.06 3.86
C TYR A 277 13.96 5.56 3.63
N ALA A 278 14.37 5.12 2.44
CA ALA A 278 14.47 3.72 2.08
C ALA A 278 15.94 3.36 1.88
N HIS A 279 16.34 2.17 2.36
CA HIS A 279 17.70 1.65 2.21
C HIS A 279 17.66 0.20 1.73
N LEU A 280 18.40 -0.08 0.66
CA LEU A 280 18.61 -1.41 0.10
C LEU A 280 20.08 -1.80 0.26
N SER A 281 20.35 -2.97 0.85
CA SER A 281 21.66 -3.62 0.82
C SER A 281 21.62 -4.78 -0.16
N TYR A 282 22.72 -5.02 -0.86
CA TYR A 282 22.83 -6.06 -1.88
C TYR A 282 23.86 -7.14 -1.52
N ALA A 283 23.76 -8.29 -2.15
CA ALA A 283 24.61 -9.45 -1.89
C ALA A 283 26.09 -9.23 -2.25
N ASP A 284 26.39 -8.25 -3.09
CA ASP A 284 27.75 -7.87 -3.47
C ASP A 284 28.35 -6.75 -2.56
N HIS A 285 27.73 -6.52 -1.39
CA HIS A 285 28.12 -5.49 -0.43
C HIS A 285 27.94 -4.03 -0.90
N THR A 286 27.21 -3.84 -1.99
CA THR A 286 26.79 -2.50 -2.40
C THR A 286 25.47 -2.11 -1.73
N SER A 287 25.12 -0.84 -1.78
CA SER A 287 23.87 -0.35 -1.23
C SER A 287 23.27 0.79 -2.05
N PHE A 288 21.99 1.00 -1.91
CA PHE A 288 21.29 2.16 -2.43
C PHE A 288 20.33 2.70 -1.37
N SER A 289 20.41 3.99 -1.09
CA SER A 289 19.43 4.65 -0.23
C SER A 289 18.73 5.77 -0.98
N MET A 290 17.48 6.08 -0.56
CA MET A 290 16.69 7.16 -1.13
C MET A 290 15.89 7.87 -0.05
N SER A 291 16.05 9.21 -0.02
CA SER A 291 15.20 10.12 0.72
C SER A 291 14.17 10.74 -0.21
N ASN A 292 12.88 10.60 0.11
CA ASN A 292 11.80 11.27 -0.60
C ASN A 292 11.19 12.34 0.31
N TYR A 293 11.04 13.54 -0.23
CA TYR A 293 10.40 14.69 0.39
C TYR A 293 9.14 15.02 -0.43
N GLU A 294 7.95 14.83 0.13
CA GLU A 294 6.70 15.21 -0.51
C GLU A 294 6.00 16.32 0.25
N ALA A 295 5.59 17.37 -0.48
CA ALA A 295 4.63 18.35 -0.01
C ALA A 295 3.41 18.30 -0.93
N ASN A 296 2.20 18.25 -0.35
CA ASN A 296 0.97 18.18 -1.11
C ASN A 296 -0.13 19.07 -0.54
N ALA A 297 -1.05 19.45 -1.40
CA ALA A 297 -2.23 20.22 -1.04
C ALA A 297 -3.44 19.67 -1.78
N ARG A 298 -4.58 19.65 -1.09
CA ARG A 298 -5.88 19.27 -1.63
C ARG A 298 -6.89 20.35 -1.31
N TYR A 299 -7.71 20.71 -2.30
CA TYR A 299 -8.81 21.67 -2.14
C TYR A 299 -10.14 21.06 -2.58
N ARG A 300 -11.15 21.19 -1.76
CA ARG A 300 -12.52 20.78 -2.05
C ARG A 300 -13.35 21.98 -2.52
N PHE A 301 -13.53 22.12 -3.83
CA PHE A 301 -14.31 23.19 -4.44
C PHE A 301 -15.79 23.07 -4.13
N THR A 302 -16.29 21.84 -4.19
CA THR A 302 -17.67 21.47 -3.85
C THR A 302 -17.65 20.11 -3.14
N PRO A 303 -18.76 19.62 -2.57
CA PRO A 303 -18.82 18.25 -2.07
C PRO A 303 -18.47 17.18 -3.10
N ALA A 304 -18.67 17.49 -4.40
CA ALA A 304 -18.40 16.56 -5.51
C ALA A 304 -17.04 16.78 -6.18
N LEU A 305 -16.43 17.97 -6.09
CA LEU A 305 -15.21 18.31 -6.84
C LEU A 305 -14.04 18.57 -5.92
N VAL A 306 -12.99 17.76 -6.09
CA VAL A 306 -11.73 17.85 -5.36
C VAL A 306 -10.57 17.95 -6.35
N ALA A 307 -9.65 18.88 -6.13
CA ALA A 307 -8.38 18.94 -6.83
C ALA A 307 -7.21 18.86 -5.85
N GLY A 308 -6.07 18.41 -6.34
CA GLY A 308 -4.84 18.31 -5.55
C GLY A 308 -3.59 18.55 -6.40
N ILE A 309 -2.55 19.04 -5.74
CA ILE A 309 -1.20 19.20 -6.30
C ILE A 309 -0.17 18.68 -5.31
N ALA A 310 0.95 18.15 -5.83
CA ALA A 310 2.09 17.77 -5.01
C ALA A 310 3.40 18.04 -5.72
N ALA A 311 4.44 18.28 -4.93
CA ALA A 311 5.82 18.29 -5.35
C ALA A 311 6.59 17.23 -4.55
N ILE A 312 7.38 16.41 -5.25
CA ILE A 312 8.20 15.36 -4.66
C ILE A 312 9.64 15.58 -5.10
N TYR A 313 10.57 15.58 -4.14
CA TYR A 313 11.99 15.61 -4.41
C TYR A 313 12.65 14.37 -3.82
N SER A 314 13.24 13.55 -4.68
CA SER A 314 13.89 12.30 -4.32
C SER A 314 15.40 12.43 -4.48
N ILE A 315 16.17 12.07 -3.44
CA ILE A 315 17.63 12.06 -3.40
C ILE A 315 18.09 10.64 -3.15
N GLY A 316 18.76 10.06 -4.13
CA GLY A 316 19.41 8.76 -4.01
C GLY A 316 20.86 8.88 -3.60
N ASP A 317 21.40 7.85 -2.97
CA ASP A 317 22.81 7.67 -2.65
C ASP A 317 23.24 6.24 -2.94
N VAL A 318 24.36 6.09 -3.66
CA VAL A 318 24.90 4.82 -4.08
C VAL A 318 26.13 4.51 -3.24
N GLY A 319 26.07 3.43 -2.46
CA GLY A 319 27.19 2.95 -1.65
C GLY A 319 27.92 1.78 -2.32
N GLY A 320 29.22 1.93 -2.56
CA GLY A 320 30.10 0.83 -2.94
C GLY A 320 30.02 0.28 -4.36
N ALA A 321 29.08 0.74 -5.21
CA ALA A 321 28.92 0.21 -6.56
C ALA A 321 29.14 1.25 -7.66
N SER A 322 29.68 0.80 -8.79
CA SER A 322 29.88 1.59 -10.00
C SER A 322 28.79 1.41 -11.07
N SER A 323 27.89 0.43 -10.94
CA SER A 323 26.89 0.13 -11.98
C SER A 323 25.53 -0.19 -11.41
N ILE A 324 24.74 0.83 -11.13
CA ILE A 324 23.32 0.72 -10.85
C ILE A 324 22.55 1.11 -12.10
N ALA A 325 21.52 0.35 -12.45
CA ALA A 325 20.68 0.65 -13.61
C ALA A 325 20.10 2.08 -13.50
N ASN A 326 20.16 2.83 -14.61
CA ASN A 326 19.66 4.21 -14.72
C ASN A 326 20.38 5.28 -13.89
N ILE A 327 21.56 4.97 -13.35
CA ILE A 327 22.39 5.91 -12.59
C ILE A 327 23.77 5.99 -13.24
N SER A 328 24.26 7.20 -13.48
CA SER A 328 25.65 7.43 -13.89
C SER A 328 26.59 7.32 -12.68
N ASP A 329 27.90 7.28 -12.93
CA ASP A 329 28.95 7.21 -11.89
C ASP A 329 28.96 8.40 -10.91
N GLY A 330 27.82 9.05 -10.72
CA GLY A 330 27.62 10.13 -9.73
C GLY A 330 27.01 9.58 -8.45
N PRO A 331 27.49 9.99 -7.29
CA PRO A 331 27.05 9.42 -6.02
C PRO A 331 25.61 9.75 -5.62
N HIS A 332 24.98 10.74 -6.25
CA HIS A 332 23.70 11.30 -5.79
C HIS A 332 22.71 11.52 -6.93
N PRO A 333 21.98 10.48 -7.38
CA PRO A 333 20.91 10.65 -8.36
C PRO A 333 19.70 11.34 -7.73
N HIS A 334 19.16 12.36 -8.39
CA HIS A 334 18.01 13.11 -7.92
C HIS A 334 16.86 13.04 -8.92
N TRP A 335 15.64 13.13 -8.41
CA TRP A 335 14.43 13.28 -9.23
C TRP A 335 13.53 14.37 -8.64
N LEU A 336 12.97 15.18 -9.52
CA LEU A 336 11.93 16.15 -9.19
C LEU A 336 10.65 15.72 -9.89
N GLN A 337 9.54 15.61 -9.13
CA GLN A 337 8.25 15.20 -9.64
C GLN A 337 7.17 16.18 -9.19
N PHE A 338 6.25 16.47 -10.11
CA PHE A 338 5.04 17.24 -9.85
C PHE A 338 3.83 16.41 -10.22
N ASN A 339 2.86 16.36 -9.30
CA ASN A 339 1.59 15.68 -9.48
C ASN A 339 0.46 16.71 -9.44
N ALA A 340 -0.52 16.55 -10.33
CA ALA A 340 -1.80 17.26 -10.28
C ALA A 340 -2.93 16.25 -10.50
N GLY A 341 -4.02 16.40 -9.77
CA GLY A 341 -5.16 15.48 -9.88
C GLY A 341 -6.48 16.19 -9.64
N LEU A 342 -7.52 15.66 -10.28
CA LEU A 342 -8.90 16.13 -10.18
C LEU A 342 -9.80 14.91 -10.01
N ILE A 343 -10.75 14.98 -9.08
CA ILE A 343 -11.77 13.94 -8.87
C ILE A 343 -13.12 14.62 -8.85
N TYR A 344 -14.06 14.15 -9.70
CA TYR A 344 -15.45 14.56 -9.69
C TYR A 344 -16.35 13.38 -9.37
N SER A 345 -17.03 13.45 -8.23
CA SER A 345 -17.97 12.42 -7.77
C SER A 345 -19.32 12.57 -8.43
N LEU A 346 -19.65 11.63 -9.31
CA LEU A 346 -20.98 11.52 -9.95
C LEU A 346 -22.02 11.01 -8.94
N SER A 347 -21.58 10.20 -8.00
CA SER A 347 -22.39 9.66 -6.89
C SER A 347 -21.50 9.31 -5.70
N LYS A 348 -22.09 8.78 -4.60
CA LYS A 348 -21.33 8.24 -3.46
C LYS A 348 -20.41 7.07 -3.84
N ARG A 349 -20.66 6.40 -4.97
CA ARG A 349 -19.94 5.20 -5.41
C ARG A 349 -19.17 5.36 -6.71
N THR A 350 -19.48 6.40 -7.50
CA THR A 350 -18.91 6.59 -8.85
C THR A 350 -18.21 7.92 -8.96
N ASP A 351 -16.94 7.88 -9.34
CA ASP A 351 -16.13 9.06 -9.62
C ASP A 351 -15.58 8.99 -11.05
N VAL A 352 -15.43 10.17 -11.67
CA VAL A 352 -14.50 10.37 -12.80
C VAL A 352 -13.30 11.15 -12.29
N TYR A 353 -12.12 10.84 -12.82
CA TYR A 353 -10.89 11.48 -12.38
C TYR A 353 -9.95 11.78 -13.55
N GLY A 354 -9.06 12.73 -13.34
CA GLY A 354 -7.93 13.01 -14.19
C GLY A 354 -6.68 13.29 -13.37
N ALA A 355 -5.53 12.85 -13.85
CA ALA A 355 -4.25 13.12 -13.21
C ALA A 355 -3.16 13.38 -14.26
N LEU A 356 -2.21 14.23 -13.87
CA LEU A 356 -1.02 14.58 -14.63
C LEU A 356 0.19 14.45 -13.70
N VAL A 357 1.23 13.76 -14.16
CA VAL A 357 2.50 13.64 -13.47
C VAL A 357 3.62 14.05 -14.43
N TYR A 358 4.49 14.95 -13.98
CA TYR A 358 5.73 15.30 -14.63
C TYR A 358 6.90 14.90 -13.73
N GLN A 359 7.88 14.18 -14.26
CA GLN A 359 9.08 13.82 -13.54
C GLN A 359 10.33 14.15 -14.35
N LYS A 360 11.35 14.68 -13.69
CA LYS A 360 12.66 15.02 -14.26
C LYS A 360 13.78 14.40 -13.43
N ALA A 361 14.66 13.68 -14.11
CA ALA A 361 15.93 13.22 -13.57
C ALA A 361 16.95 14.36 -13.54
N LEU A 362 17.62 14.51 -12.42
CA LEU A 362 18.60 15.55 -12.12
C LEU A 362 19.90 14.89 -11.64
N ASN A 363 21.00 15.65 -11.62
CA ASN A 363 22.31 15.23 -11.13
C ASN A 363 22.70 13.82 -11.66
N GLY A 364 23.11 12.90 -10.83
CA GLY A 364 23.52 11.55 -11.21
C GLY A 364 22.45 10.63 -11.82
N ALA A 365 21.16 11.00 -11.79
CA ALA A 365 20.11 10.21 -12.40
C ALA A 365 20.11 10.39 -13.93
N LEU A 366 20.18 9.27 -14.67
CA LEU A 366 20.18 9.29 -16.14
C LEU A 366 18.77 9.46 -16.71
N THR A 367 17.79 8.81 -16.12
CA THR A 367 16.43 8.73 -16.66
C THR A 367 15.36 9.06 -15.64
N ALA A 368 14.24 9.60 -16.10
CA ALA A 368 13.01 9.64 -15.33
C ALA A 368 12.45 8.22 -15.18
N ALA A 369 11.65 7.99 -14.12
CA ALA A 369 11.14 6.67 -13.76
C ALA A 369 9.75 6.79 -13.10
N ILE A 370 8.76 7.31 -13.82
CA ILE A 370 7.37 7.33 -13.33
C ILE A 370 6.90 5.89 -13.16
N VAL A 371 6.36 5.58 -11.98
CA VAL A 371 5.96 4.23 -11.59
C VAL A 371 4.92 3.65 -12.56
N ASN A 372 5.17 2.42 -13.02
CA ASN A 372 4.31 1.64 -13.92
C ASN A 372 3.99 2.27 -15.30
N VAL A 373 4.73 3.29 -15.72
CA VAL A 373 4.52 3.90 -17.04
C VAL A 373 5.24 3.13 -18.15
N GLY A 374 6.47 2.74 -17.93
CA GLY A 374 7.35 2.16 -18.97
C GLY A 374 7.55 0.66 -18.90
N GLY A 375 6.95 -0.06 -17.94
CA GLY A 375 7.30 -1.46 -17.68
C GLY A 375 8.78 -1.62 -17.29
N PRO A 376 9.38 -2.82 -17.43
CA PRO A 376 10.76 -3.08 -17.05
C PRO A 376 11.80 -2.27 -17.82
N SER A 377 11.43 -1.75 -18.99
CA SER A 377 12.34 -0.98 -19.85
C SER A 377 12.44 0.51 -19.49
N GLY A 378 11.54 1.01 -18.64
CA GLY A 378 11.54 2.41 -18.19
C GLY A 378 11.45 3.42 -19.33
N THR A 379 12.25 4.48 -19.22
CA THR A 379 12.47 5.47 -20.27
C THR A 379 13.99 5.67 -20.47
N ASN A 380 14.38 6.16 -21.62
CA ASN A 380 15.75 6.61 -21.89
C ASN A 380 15.85 8.14 -21.88
N SER A 381 14.88 8.85 -21.35
CA SER A 381 14.82 10.32 -21.28
C SER A 381 15.00 10.80 -19.85
N ARG A 382 15.61 12.00 -19.72
CA ARG A 382 15.72 12.67 -18.42
C ARG A 382 14.40 13.24 -17.91
N TYR A 383 13.34 13.26 -18.72
CA TYR A 383 12.01 13.68 -18.28
C TYR A 383 10.93 12.76 -18.83
N GLN A 384 9.86 12.67 -18.09
CA GLN A 384 8.67 11.92 -18.46
C GLN A 384 7.40 12.65 -18.02
N VAL A 385 6.36 12.55 -18.84
CA VAL A 385 5.02 13.01 -18.53
C VAL A 385 4.09 11.82 -18.64
N ALA A 386 3.25 11.63 -17.63
CA ALA A 386 2.16 10.66 -17.67
C ALA A 386 0.86 11.36 -17.30
N THR A 387 -0.20 11.10 -18.05
CA THR A 387 -1.55 11.59 -17.74
C THR A 387 -2.55 10.46 -17.89
N THR A 388 -3.62 10.53 -17.13
CA THR A 388 -4.71 9.56 -17.19
C THR A 388 -6.04 10.25 -16.95
N VAL A 389 -7.08 9.77 -17.62
CA VAL A 389 -8.49 10.05 -17.32
C VAL A 389 -9.19 8.71 -17.16
N GLY A 390 -10.02 8.60 -16.13
CA GLY A 390 -10.67 7.33 -15.83
C GLY A 390 -11.98 7.48 -15.08
N VAL A 391 -12.66 6.35 -14.95
CA VAL A 391 -13.88 6.18 -14.17
C VAL A 391 -13.64 5.10 -13.12
N ARG A 392 -14.16 5.33 -11.94
CA ARG A 392 -14.07 4.42 -10.81
C ARG A 392 -15.44 4.20 -10.19
N HIS A 393 -15.79 2.92 -9.98
CA HIS A 393 -17.04 2.53 -9.33
C HIS A 393 -16.77 1.60 -8.15
N ARG A 394 -17.39 1.90 -7.00
CA ARG A 394 -17.33 1.08 -5.77
C ARG A 394 -18.66 0.36 -5.56
N PHE A 395 -18.63 -0.88 -5.12
CA PHE A 395 -19.83 -1.68 -4.82
C PHE A 395 -19.71 -2.42 -3.48
#